data_c192353d5922412dc31a90ec0a8af360
#
_entry.id   c192353d5922412dc31a90ec0a8af360
#
_cell.length_a   1.000
_cell.length_b   1.000
_cell.length_c   1.000
_cell.angle_alpha   90.00
_cell.angle_beta   90.00
_cell.angle_gamma   90.00
#
_symmetry.space_group_name_H-M   'P 1'
#
loop_
_entity.id
_entity.type
_entity.pdbx_description
1 polymer ?
#
loop_
_entity_poly.entity_id
_entity_poly.type
_entity_poly.pdbx_seq_one_letter_code
_entity_poly.pdbx_strand_id
1 'polypeptide(L)'
;LCGAIFGSDFFRNLFTARDYDIAHLIGNLGHLQWSALAALIWLCWVFTSSTDGARFTALHVPIALASCIVQWFGDKIYGNAEFDLILALGIAIGVTCASLESSPLAKHLSGSAAKITVVSLLLFRLLASDRQETLLVLFDPQFAEQFAKRERTIEREAAQVTAIEGDVYCPIKTVCRSAGKPFVVDDFRIEEMLATGLIEQNELDKLLAVRNITTFRSNPAAMGTIDTSLSHAVRRGLMP
;
A
#
# COMPACT_ATOMS: atom_id res chain seq x y z
N LEU A 1 18.47 19.97 -3.04
CA LEU A 1 18.59 19.11 -4.24
C LEU A 1 17.21 18.75 -4.79
N CYS A 2 16.27 18.25 -3.94
CA CYS A 2 14.91 17.88 -4.39
C CYS A 2 14.16 19.03 -5.06
N GLY A 3 14.21 20.26 -4.51
CA GLY A 3 13.56 21.43 -5.10
C GLY A 3 14.14 21.83 -6.45
N ALA A 4 15.44 21.56 -6.69
CA ALA A 4 16.09 21.82 -7.98
C ALA A 4 15.69 20.78 -9.06
N ILE A 5 15.39 19.54 -8.63
CA ILE A 5 15.02 18.44 -9.53
C ILE A 5 13.53 18.43 -9.81
N PHE A 6 12.70 18.60 -8.78
CA PHE A 6 11.25 18.40 -8.82
C PHE A 6 10.45 19.70 -8.74
N GLY A 7 11.12 20.86 -8.60
CA GLY A 7 10.47 22.17 -8.51
C GLY A 7 9.78 22.44 -7.15
N SER A 8 9.15 23.61 -7.07
CA SER A 8 8.42 24.04 -5.85
C SER A 8 7.20 23.19 -5.52
N ASP A 9 6.59 22.59 -6.54
CA ASP A 9 5.39 21.78 -6.38
C ASP A 9 5.66 20.49 -5.60
N PHE A 10 6.90 19.98 -5.60
CA PHE A 10 7.32 18.88 -4.73
C PHE A 10 7.05 19.20 -3.27
N PHE A 11 7.50 20.36 -2.81
CA PHE A 11 7.30 20.75 -1.40
C PHE A 11 5.83 21.07 -1.09
N ARG A 12 5.12 21.71 -2.03
CA ARG A 12 3.69 21.96 -1.88
C ARG A 12 2.93 20.64 -1.68
N ASN A 13 3.22 19.63 -2.49
CA ASN A 13 2.59 18.32 -2.38
C ASN A 13 3.02 17.55 -1.13
N LEU A 14 4.27 17.69 -0.70
CA LEU A 14 4.77 17.04 0.51
C LEU A 14 4.11 17.58 1.79
N PHE A 15 3.86 18.90 1.84
CA PHE A 15 3.29 19.59 3.00
C PHE A 15 1.79 19.92 2.83
N THR A 16 1.12 19.30 1.89
CA THR A 16 -0.34 19.47 1.79
C THR A 16 -1.02 18.88 3.01
N ALA A 17 -2.00 19.62 3.52
CA ALA A 17 -2.88 19.12 4.57
C ALA A 17 -3.54 17.83 4.12
N ARG A 18 -3.48 16.80 4.96
CA ARG A 18 -4.18 15.54 4.80
C ARG A 18 -5.32 15.46 5.78
N ASP A 19 -6.34 14.70 5.44
CA ASP A 19 -7.37 14.35 6.40
C ASP A 19 -6.82 13.30 7.36
N TYR A 20 -6.71 13.66 8.64
CA TYR A 20 -6.23 12.79 9.71
C TYR A 20 -7.39 12.44 10.63
N ASP A 21 -7.78 11.17 10.67
CA ASP A 21 -8.83 10.66 11.53
C ASP A 21 -8.35 9.45 12.34
N ILE A 22 -8.68 9.43 13.62
CA ILE A 22 -8.41 8.29 14.51
C ILE A 22 -9.15 7.03 14.07
N ALA A 23 -10.28 7.17 13.38
CA ALA A 23 -11.02 6.03 12.82
C ALA A 23 -10.19 5.28 11.76
N HIS A 24 -9.39 5.99 10.97
CA HIS A 24 -8.47 5.38 10.01
C HIS A 24 -7.40 4.56 10.72
N LEU A 25 -6.80 5.11 11.79
CA LEU A 25 -5.83 4.36 12.60
C LEU A 25 -6.45 3.08 13.15
N ILE A 26 -7.63 3.17 13.79
CA ILE A 26 -8.30 2.00 14.39
C ILE A 26 -8.61 0.95 13.31
N GLY A 27 -9.08 1.35 12.14
CA GLY A 27 -9.34 0.46 11.01
C GLY A 27 -8.09 -0.29 10.53
N ASN A 28 -6.93 0.38 10.59
CA ASN A 28 -5.65 -0.17 10.11
C ASN A 28 -4.89 -0.99 11.17
N LEU A 29 -5.20 -0.85 12.48
CA LEU A 29 -4.51 -1.61 13.54
C LEU A 29 -4.55 -3.13 13.34
N GLY A 30 -5.61 -3.64 12.72
CA GLY A 30 -5.72 -5.06 12.36
C GLY A 30 -4.58 -5.58 11.49
N HIS A 31 -3.92 -4.71 10.73
CA HIS A 31 -2.79 -5.07 9.88
C HIS A 31 -1.54 -5.45 10.69
N LEU A 32 -1.36 -4.92 11.91
CA LEU A 32 -0.23 -5.30 12.78
C LEU A 32 -0.18 -6.80 13.10
N GLN A 33 -1.30 -7.50 13.04
CA GLN A 33 -1.32 -8.96 13.24
C GLN A 33 -0.37 -9.70 12.29
N TRP A 34 -0.12 -9.13 11.09
CA TRP A 34 0.74 -9.73 10.09
C TRP A 34 2.22 -9.68 10.48
N SER A 35 2.64 -8.66 11.20
CA SER A 35 4.01 -8.45 11.68
C SER A 35 4.22 -8.92 13.13
N ALA A 36 3.13 -9.25 13.85
CA ALA A 36 3.16 -9.53 15.29
C ALA A 36 4.14 -10.66 15.66
N LEU A 37 4.17 -11.76 14.90
CA LEU A 37 5.07 -12.88 15.19
C LEU A 37 6.54 -12.45 15.06
N ALA A 38 6.89 -11.72 14.00
CA ALA A 38 8.24 -11.21 13.81
C ALA A 38 8.63 -10.24 14.95
N ALA A 39 7.71 -9.35 15.32
CA ALA A 39 7.91 -8.43 16.43
C ALA A 39 8.12 -9.15 17.76
N LEU A 40 7.33 -10.20 18.06
CA LEU A 40 7.48 -11.00 19.28
C LEU A 40 8.84 -11.73 19.34
N ILE A 41 9.25 -12.36 18.24
CA ILE A 41 10.55 -13.06 18.17
C ILE A 41 11.68 -12.06 18.41
N TRP A 42 11.64 -10.89 17.74
CA TRP A 42 12.62 -9.83 17.94
C TRP A 42 12.59 -9.29 19.38
N LEU A 43 11.43 -9.01 19.98
CA LEU A 43 11.29 -8.52 21.35
C LEU A 43 11.91 -9.50 22.37
N CYS A 44 11.62 -10.79 22.25
CA CYS A 44 12.20 -11.81 23.13
C CYS A 44 13.73 -11.81 23.09
N TRP A 45 14.32 -11.54 21.92
CA TRP A 45 15.77 -11.49 21.79
C TRP A 45 16.37 -10.15 22.23
N VAL A 46 15.76 -9.01 21.84
CA VAL A 46 16.36 -7.68 22.06
C VAL A 46 16.49 -7.34 23.55
N PHE A 47 15.53 -7.77 24.38
CA PHE A 47 15.59 -7.56 25.82
C PHE A 47 16.63 -8.43 26.53
N THR A 48 17.09 -9.50 25.90
CA THR A 48 18.11 -10.42 26.48
C THR A 48 19.50 -10.19 25.89
N SER A 49 19.63 -9.31 24.89
CA SER A 49 20.87 -9.08 24.16
C SER A 49 21.40 -7.67 24.41
N SER A 50 22.73 -7.57 24.63
CA SER A 50 23.43 -6.30 24.79
C SER A 50 24.32 -5.91 23.59
N THR A 51 24.14 -6.57 22.46
CA THR A 51 24.93 -6.33 21.24
C THR A 51 24.55 -5.00 20.58
N ASP A 52 25.47 -4.46 19.77
CA ASP A 52 25.19 -3.23 19.01
C ASP A 52 24.05 -3.43 18.00
N GLY A 53 23.91 -4.63 17.45
CA GLY A 53 22.77 -5.00 16.63
C GLY A 53 21.43 -4.94 17.39
N ALA A 54 21.42 -5.35 18.67
CA ALA A 54 20.22 -5.23 19.52
C ALA A 54 19.88 -3.74 19.76
N ARG A 55 20.87 -2.90 20.09
CA ARG A 55 20.68 -1.45 20.29
C ARG A 55 20.17 -0.76 19.03
N PHE A 56 20.76 -1.09 17.86
CA PHE A 56 20.33 -0.54 16.58
C PHE A 56 18.88 -0.91 16.30
N THR A 57 18.50 -2.19 16.39
CA THR A 57 17.13 -2.63 16.10
C THR A 57 16.14 -2.13 17.15
N ALA A 58 16.55 -1.98 18.44
CA ALA A 58 15.74 -1.38 19.50
C ALA A 58 15.38 0.09 19.23
N LEU A 59 16.17 0.80 18.45
CA LEU A 59 15.87 2.16 17.99
C LEU A 59 15.10 2.16 16.67
N HIS A 60 15.52 1.35 15.71
CA HIS A 60 15.01 1.36 14.34
C HIS A 60 13.56 0.87 14.25
N VAL A 61 13.21 -0.24 14.89
CA VAL A 61 11.85 -0.80 14.84
C VAL A 61 10.80 0.13 15.47
N PRO A 62 11.00 0.74 16.65
CA PRO A 62 10.04 1.71 17.19
C PRO A 62 9.88 2.96 16.32
N ILE A 63 10.95 3.46 15.69
CA ILE A 63 10.86 4.60 14.77
C ILE A 63 10.01 4.22 13.55
N ALA A 64 10.25 3.05 12.94
CA ALA A 64 9.48 2.57 11.82
C ALA A 64 8.00 2.33 12.19
N LEU A 65 7.74 1.80 13.40
CA LEU A 65 6.37 1.64 13.92
C LEU A 65 5.69 3.00 14.13
N ALA A 66 6.38 3.97 14.70
CA ALA A 66 5.85 5.33 14.89
C ALA A 66 5.53 5.98 13.54
N SER A 67 6.41 5.85 12.55
CA SER A 67 6.17 6.32 11.18
C SER A 67 4.94 5.66 10.56
N CYS A 68 4.79 4.34 10.70
CA CYS A 68 3.64 3.58 10.24
C CYS A 68 2.33 4.07 10.89
N ILE A 69 2.33 4.23 12.22
CA ILE A 69 1.17 4.73 12.98
C ILE A 69 0.77 6.14 12.50
N VAL A 70 1.74 7.05 12.37
CA VAL A 70 1.46 8.42 11.88
C VAL A 70 0.86 8.39 10.48
N GLN A 71 1.35 7.53 9.60
CA GLN A 71 0.79 7.39 8.26
C GLN A 71 -0.64 6.84 8.30
N TRP A 72 -0.94 5.88 9.18
CA TRP A 72 -2.28 5.27 9.30
C TRP A 72 -3.37 6.23 9.80
N PHE A 73 -3.02 7.37 10.37
CA PHE A 73 -3.99 8.43 10.65
C PHE A 73 -4.52 9.10 9.37
N GLY A 74 -3.73 9.08 8.28
CA GLY A 74 -4.14 9.70 7.01
C GLY A 74 -5.17 8.87 6.24
N ASP A 75 -6.03 9.54 5.51
CA ASP A 75 -6.97 8.89 4.60
C ASP A 75 -6.23 8.19 3.44
N LYS A 76 -6.81 7.10 2.95
CA LYS A 76 -6.34 6.34 1.76
C LYS A 76 -4.88 5.88 1.80
N ILE A 77 -4.33 5.72 2.99
CA ILE A 77 -3.03 5.08 3.16
C ILE A 77 -3.25 3.58 3.27
N TYR A 78 -2.76 2.86 2.28
CA TYR A 78 -2.82 1.41 2.16
C TYR A 78 -1.55 0.76 2.73
N GLY A 79 -1.35 -0.53 2.45
CA GLY A 79 -0.21 -1.32 2.92
C GLY A 79 1.19 -0.75 2.67
N ASN A 80 1.33 0.31 1.86
CA ASN A 80 2.60 1.02 1.69
C ASN A 80 3.10 1.68 2.99
N ALA A 81 2.19 2.07 3.91
CA ALA A 81 2.59 2.60 5.22
C ALA A 81 3.31 1.57 6.09
N GLU A 82 3.03 0.28 5.87
CA GLU A 82 3.64 -0.83 6.59
C GLU A 82 5.03 -1.20 6.06
N PHE A 83 5.40 -0.71 4.88
CA PHE A 83 6.62 -1.13 4.20
C PHE A 83 7.88 -0.87 5.05
N ASP A 84 7.98 0.30 5.65
CA ASP A 84 9.10 0.66 6.52
C ASP A 84 9.16 -0.24 7.77
N LEU A 85 8.00 -0.56 8.35
CA LEU A 85 7.91 -1.45 9.51
C LEU A 85 8.28 -2.89 9.14
N ILE A 86 7.80 -3.39 7.99
CA ILE A 86 8.13 -4.73 7.49
C ILE A 86 9.64 -4.84 7.23
N LEU A 87 10.24 -3.83 6.60
CA LEU A 87 11.67 -3.78 6.34
C LEU A 87 12.48 -3.74 7.65
N ALA A 88 12.08 -2.89 8.60
CA ALA A 88 12.74 -2.78 9.90
C ALA A 88 12.68 -4.11 10.68
N LEU A 89 11.53 -4.78 10.67
CA LEU A 89 11.37 -6.09 11.30
C LEU A 89 12.16 -7.18 10.55
N GLY A 90 12.22 -7.14 9.23
CA GLY A 90 13.05 -8.04 8.43
C GLY A 90 14.53 -7.95 8.80
N ILE A 91 15.05 -6.72 8.92
CA ILE A 91 16.41 -6.45 9.40
C ILE A 91 16.59 -6.96 10.84
N ALA A 92 15.64 -6.66 11.72
CA ALA A 92 15.67 -7.05 13.12
C ALA A 92 15.71 -8.58 13.28
N ILE A 93 14.91 -9.31 12.52
CA ILE A 93 14.93 -10.79 12.49
C ILE A 93 16.25 -11.32 11.93
N GLY A 94 16.79 -10.71 10.88
CA GLY A 94 18.10 -11.08 10.33
C GLY A 94 19.21 -10.96 11.38
N VAL A 95 19.26 -9.84 12.11
CA VAL A 95 20.20 -9.61 13.22
C VAL A 95 19.96 -10.58 14.38
N THR A 96 18.70 -10.84 14.73
CA THR A 96 18.32 -11.82 15.75
C THR A 96 18.85 -13.22 15.36
N CYS A 97 18.59 -13.69 14.16
CA CYS A 97 19.05 -14.99 13.66
C CYS A 97 20.57 -15.09 13.66
N ALA A 98 21.28 -14.04 13.25
CA ALA A 98 22.75 -14.02 13.27
C ALA A 98 23.33 -14.13 14.69
N SER A 99 22.62 -13.57 15.68
CA SER A 99 23.09 -13.50 17.07
C SER A 99 22.52 -14.62 17.98
N LEU A 100 21.65 -15.50 17.46
CA LEU A 100 21.00 -16.55 18.27
C LEU A 100 22.00 -17.51 18.90
N GLU A 101 23.13 -17.79 18.24
CA GLU A 101 24.15 -18.72 18.77
C GLU A 101 24.81 -18.23 20.03
N SER A 102 24.92 -16.92 20.18
CA SER A 102 25.49 -16.25 21.38
C SER A 102 24.44 -15.87 22.44
N SER A 103 23.17 -16.14 22.17
CA SER A 103 22.05 -15.77 23.04
C SER A 103 21.85 -16.76 24.18
N PRO A 104 21.43 -16.30 25.38
CA PRO A 104 21.00 -17.19 26.46
C PRO A 104 19.88 -18.18 26.06
N LEU A 105 19.04 -17.79 25.10
CA LEU A 105 18.01 -18.66 24.52
C LEU A 105 18.57 -19.89 23.82
N ALA A 106 19.78 -19.80 23.26
CA ALA A 106 20.45 -20.93 22.61
C ALA A 106 20.99 -21.96 23.60
N LYS A 107 20.99 -21.70 24.91
CA LYS A 107 21.40 -22.69 25.92
C LYS A 107 20.46 -23.90 26.00
N HIS A 108 19.21 -23.75 25.55
CA HIS A 108 18.20 -24.81 25.57
C HIS A 108 17.98 -25.48 24.22
N LEU A 109 18.44 -24.85 23.14
CA LEU A 109 18.35 -25.35 21.76
C LEU A 109 19.72 -25.16 21.12
N SER A 110 20.21 -26.14 20.34
CA SER A 110 21.39 -25.87 19.53
C SER A 110 21.14 -24.65 18.63
N GLY A 111 22.11 -23.76 18.45
CA GLY A 111 21.93 -22.52 17.71
C GLY A 111 21.34 -22.73 16.32
N SER A 112 21.69 -23.84 15.64
CA SER A 112 21.09 -24.23 14.36
C SER A 112 19.63 -24.61 14.48
N ALA A 113 19.22 -25.35 15.52
CA ALA A 113 17.82 -25.70 15.74
C ALA A 113 16.96 -24.46 16.02
N ALA A 114 17.47 -23.48 16.79
CA ALA A 114 16.78 -22.23 17.05
C ALA A 114 16.56 -21.42 15.75
N LYS A 115 17.58 -21.33 14.89
CA LYS A 115 17.45 -20.66 13.57
C LYS A 115 16.41 -21.35 12.69
N ILE A 116 16.48 -22.68 12.58
CA ILE A 116 15.52 -23.45 11.78
C ILE A 116 14.11 -23.23 12.31
N THR A 117 13.92 -23.25 13.64
CA THR A 117 12.59 -23.00 14.26
C THR A 117 12.07 -21.63 13.90
N VAL A 118 12.88 -20.56 14.06
CA VAL A 118 12.47 -19.19 13.71
C VAL A 118 12.10 -19.07 12.23
N VAL A 119 12.95 -19.58 11.33
CA VAL A 119 12.70 -19.54 9.90
C VAL A 119 11.44 -20.33 9.54
N SER A 120 11.25 -21.53 10.13
CA SER A 120 10.07 -22.35 9.87
C SER A 120 8.78 -21.68 10.36
N LEU A 121 8.81 -21.04 11.53
CA LEU A 121 7.66 -20.28 12.05
C LEU A 121 7.32 -19.09 11.15
N LEU A 122 8.31 -18.36 10.66
CA LEU A 122 8.09 -17.24 9.76
C LEU A 122 7.58 -17.69 8.38
N LEU A 123 8.12 -18.78 7.84
CA LEU A 123 7.62 -19.39 6.61
C LEU A 123 6.20 -19.91 6.77
N PHE A 124 5.91 -20.61 7.86
CA PHE A 124 4.54 -21.04 8.16
C PHE A 124 3.60 -19.85 8.28
N ARG A 125 4.03 -18.78 8.96
CA ARG A 125 3.26 -17.54 9.05
C ARG A 125 3.02 -16.90 7.70
N LEU A 126 4.03 -16.86 6.84
CA LEU A 126 3.91 -16.33 5.48
C LEU A 126 2.87 -17.12 4.68
N LEU A 127 2.96 -18.46 4.69
CA LEU A 127 2.00 -19.34 4.02
C LEU A 127 0.59 -19.21 4.58
N ALA A 128 0.45 -19.08 5.92
CA ALA A 128 -0.84 -18.91 6.58
C ALA A 128 -1.45 -17.51 6.37
N SER A 129 -0.62 -16.50 6.10
CA SER A 129 -1.06 -15.12 5.84
C SER A 129 -1.30 -14.83 4.37
N ASP A 130 -0.83 -15.68 3.47
CA ASP A 130 -1.17 -15.58 2.07
C ASP A 130 -2.70 -15.69 1.95
N ARG A 131 -3.34 -14.57 1.61
CA ARG A 131 -4.81 -14.48 1.43
C ARG A 131 -5.26 -15.24 0.19
N GLN A 132 -4.61 -16.34 -0.14
CA GLN A 132 -4.87 -17.23 -1.26
C GLN A 132 -4.60 -16.62 -2.65
N GLU A 133 -4.43 -15.30 -2.76
CA GLU A 133 -4.34 -14.65 -4.07
C GLU A 133 -3.03 -14.96 -4.80
N THR A 134 -1.88 -14.95 -4.11
CA THR A 134 -0.59 -15.23 -4.76
C THR A 134 -0.46 -16.71 -5.13
N LEU A 135 -0.88 -17.61 -4.24
CA LEU A 135 -0.90 -19.04 -4.53
C LEU A 135 -1.99 -19.40 -5.53
N LEU A 136 -3.15 -18.74 -5.48
CA LEU A 136 -4.23 -18.91 -6.46
C LEU A 136 -3.77 -18.50 -7.86
N VAL A 137 -3.01 -17.41 -8.02
CA VAL A 137 -2.42 -17.01 -9.31
C VAL A 137 -1.57 -18.13 -9.92
N LEU A 138 -0.82 -18.86 -9.06
CA LEU A 138 0.12 -19.87 -9.52
C LEU A 138 -0.55 -21.23 -9.78
N PHE A 139 -1.61 -21.57 -9.03
CA PHE A 139 -2.15 -22.94 -8.99
C PHE A 139 -3.62 -23.06 -9.38
N ASP A 140 -4.38 -21.95 -9.44
CA ASP A 140 -5.80 -21.97 -9.82
C ASP A 140 -5.98 -21.50 -11.26
N PRO A 141 -6.36 -22.41 -12.19
CA PRO A 141 -6.65 -22.04 -13.58
C PRO A 141 -7.80 -21.04 -13.71
N GLN A 142 -8.79 -21.08 -12.80
CA GLN A 142 -9.92 -20.13 -12.82
C GLN A 142 -9.48 -18.71 -12.50
N PHE A 143 -8.51 -18.55 -11.60
CA PHE A 143 -7.93 -17.24 -11.30
C PHE A 143 -7.19 -16.68 -12.52
N ALA A 144 -6.40 -17.51 -13.21
CA ALA A 144 -5.71 -17.13 -14.45
C ALA A 144 -6.72 -16.72 -15.55
N GLU A 145 -7.83 -17.43 -15.67
CA GLU A 145 -8.90 -17.09 -16.62
C GLU A 145 -9.59 -15.76 -16.27
N GLN A 146 -9.90 -15.53 -14.99
CA GLN A 146 -10.47 -14.26 -14.52
C GLN A 146 -9.51 -13.09 -14.78
N PHE A 147 -8.21 -13.29 -14.55
CA PHE A 147 -7.19 -12.30 -14.84
C PHE A 147 -7.12 -11.97 -16.33
N ALA A 148 -7.10 -12.99 -17.20
CA ALA A 148 -7.12 -12.81 -18.65
C ALA A 148 -8.41 -12.13 -19.14
N LYS A 149 -9.57 -12.42 -18.51
CA LYS A 149 -10.83 -11.75 -18.81
C LYS A 149 -10.77 -10.26 -18.44
N ARG A 150 -10.17 -9.93 -17.31
CA ARG A 150 -9.98 -8.54 -16.86
C ARG A 150 -9.06 -7.78 -17.83
N GLU A 151 -7.97 -8.40 -18.26
CA GLU A 151 -7.03 -7.83 -19.22
C GLU A 151 -7.74 -7.49 -20.55
N ARG A 152 -8.50 -8.43 -21.11
CA ARG A 152 -9.30 -8.17 -22.33
C ARG A 152 -10.33 -7.06 -22.14
N THR A 153 -10.86 -6.89 -20.93
CA THR A 153 -11.77 -5.78 -20.63
C THR A 153 -11.04 -4.45 -20.65
N ILE A 154 -9.86 -4.39 -19.99
CA ILE A 154 -9.00 -3.20 -20.02
C ILE A 154 -8.60 -2.84 -21.46
N GLU A 155 -8.20 -3.80 -22.26
CA GLU A 155 -7.85 -3.59 -23.67
C GLU A 155 -9.01 -3.01 -24.49
N ARG A 156 -10.23 -3.56 -24.28
CA ARG A 156 -11.45 -3.07 -24.96
C ARG A 156 -11.77 -1.63 -24.54
N GLU A 157 -11.71 -1.32 -23.25
CA GLU A 157 -11.96 0.02 -22.75
C GLU A 157 -10.85 0.99 -23.19
N ALA A 158 -9.59 0.53 -23.22
CA ALA A 158 -8.47 1.31 -23.74
C ALA A 158 -8.65 1.66 -25.22
N ALA A 159 -9.16 0.74 -26.04
CA ALA A 159 -9.49 1.02 -27.45
C ALA A 159 -10.57 2.12 -27.58
N GLN A 160 -11.57 2.12 -26.69
CA GLN A 160 -12.58 3.19 -26.68
C GLN A 160 -11.97 4.53 -26.28
N VAL A 161 -11.09 4.54 -25.25
CA VAL A 161 -10.40 5.75 -24.79
C VAL A 161 -9.43 6.29 -25.86
N THR A 162 -8.78 5.41 -26.62
CA THR A 162 -7.89 5.82 -27.71
C THR A 162 -8.65 6.62 -28.79
N ALA A 163 -9.92 6.29 -29.04
CA ALA A 163 -10.76 6.98 -30.01
C ALA A 163 -11.24 8.37 -29.55
N ILE A 164 -11.10 8.72 -28.26
CA ILE A 164 -11.48 10.02 -27.73
C ILE A 164 -10.34 11.02 -28.04
N GLU A 165 -10.65 12.13 -28.70
CA GLU A 165 -9.68 13.20 -28.94
C GLU A 165 -9.40 14.00 -27.66
N GLY A 166 -8.15 14.47 -27.50
CA GLY A 166 -7.72 15.29 -26.38
C GLY A 166 -7.39 14.48 -25.11
N ASP A 167 -7.40 15.19 -23.99
CA ASP A 167 -7.07 14.66 -22.68
C ASP A 167 -8.28 13.93 -22.07
N VAL A 168 -8.01 12.75 -21.51
CA VAL A 168 -9.04 11.89 -20.93
C VAL A 168 -8.70 11.57 -19.47
N TYR A 169 -9.67 11.76 -18.60
CA TYR A 169 -9.63 11.28 -17.24
C TYR A 169 -10.28 9.90 -17.15
N CYS A 170 -9.51 8.91 -16.65
CA CYS A 170 -10.00 7.57 -16.38
C CYS A 170 -9.92 7.29 -14.87
N PRO A 171 -11.03 6.97 -14.20
CA PRO A 171 -11.02 6.50 -12.82
C PRO A 171 -10.13 5.25 -12.64
N ILE A 172 -10.06 4.41 -13.67
CA ILE A 172 -9.14 3.26 -13.71
C ILE A 172 -7.92 3.65 -14.53
N LYS A 173 -6.86 4.04 -13.83
CA LYS A 173 -5.62 4.59 -14.44
C LYS A 173 -4.98 3.67 -15.49
N THR A 174 -5.11 2.35 -15.30
CA THR A 174 -4.59 1.35 -16.25
C THR A 174 -5.24 1.45 -17.62
N VAL A 175 -6.52 1.82 -17.71
CA VAL A 175 -7.23 1.98 -18.98
C VAL A 175 -6.64 3.14 -19.79
N CYS A 176 -6.50 4.34 -19.20
CA CYS A 176 -5.88 5.49 -19.86
C CYS A 176 -4.43 5.20 -20.25
N ARG A 177 -3.66 4.54 -19.37
CA ARG A 177 -2.28 4.16 -19.64
C ARG A 177 -2.19 3.21 -20.85
N SER A 178 -3.04 2.19 -20.90
CA SER A 178 -3.09 1.24 -22.03
C SER A 178 -3.54 1.90 -23.33
N ALA A 179 -4.35 2.96 -23.23
CA ALA A 179 -4.77 3.78 -24.37
C ALA A 179 -3.69 4.77 -24.85
N GLY A 180 -2.52 4.82 -24.21
CA GLY A 180 -1.45 5.78 -24.52
C GLY A 180 -1.78 7.22 -24.14
N LYS A 181 -2.82 7.46 -23.31
CA LYS A 181 -3.18 8.80 -22.84
C LYS A 181 -2.29 9.26 -21.70
N PRO A 182 -1.96 10.57 -21.62
CA PRO A 182 -1.21 11.11 -20.51
C PRO A 182 -2.02 11.02 -19.20
N PHE A 183 -1.32 10.94 -18.08
CA PHE A 183 -1.94 11.03 -16.76
C PHE A 183 -2.18 12.51 -16.42
N VAL A 184 -3.40 12.99 -16.65
CA VAL A 184 -3.76 14.42 -16.53
C VAL A 184 -4.43 14.77 -15.21
N VAL A 185 -4.95 13.77 -14.49
CA VAL A 185 -5.70 13.95 -13.25
C VAL A 185 -5.20 12.95 -12.21
N ASP A 186 -4.84 13.43 -11.04
CA ASP A 186 -4.53 12.60 -9.88
C ASP A 186 -5.75 12.48 -8.97
N ASP A 187 -6.46 11.33 -9.06
CA ASP A 187 -7.67 11.05 -8.28
C ASP A 187 -7.43 11.18 -6.79
N PHE A 188 -6.31 10.61 -6.33
CA PHE A 188 -5.95 10.65 -4.91
C PHE A 188 -5.88 12.10 -4.42
N ARG A 189 -5.24 12.95 -5.22
CA ARG A 189 -5.08 14.36 -4.89
C ARG A 189 -6.41 15.12 -4.92
N ILE A 190 -7.24 14.85 -5.93
CA ILE A 190 -8.56 15.47 -6.02
C ILE A 190 -9.45 15.08 -4.86
N GLU A 191 -9.52 13.80 -4.53
CA GLU A 191 -10.32 13.32 -3.42
C GLU A 191 -9.85 13.88 -2.08
N GLU A 192 -8.54 14.02 -1.87
CA GLU A 192 -7.97 14.67 -0.70
C GLU A 192 -8.36 16.17 -0.63
N MET A 193 -8.28 16.88 -1.75
CA MET A 193 -8.67 18.28 -1.82
C MET A 193 -10.17 18.49 -1.56
N LEU A 194 -11.02 17.58 -2.04
CA LEU A 194 -12.46 17.59 -1.77
C LEU A 194 -12.74 17.25 -0.29
N ALA A 195 -12.08 16.23 0.27
CA ALA A 195 -12.26 15.83 1.67
C ALA A 195 -11.82 16.92 2.65
N THR A 196 -10.74 17.64 2.34
CA THR A 196 -10.23 18.75 3.15
C THR A 196 -10.93 20.09 2.87
N GLY A 197 -11.89 20.14 1.94
CA GLY A 197 -12.60 21.37 1.58
C GLY A 197 -11.73 22.40 0.86
N LEU A 198 -10.57 22.00 0.34
CA LEU A 198 -9.69 22.88 -0.43
C LEU A 198 -10.26 23.25 -1.79
N ILE A 199 -11.11 22.40 -2.35
CA ILE A 199 -11.91 22.64 -3.55
C ILE A 199 -13.32 22.09 -3.34
N GLU A 200 -14.30 22.69 -4.01
CA GLU A 200 -15.65 22.15 -4.10
C GLU A 200 -15.85 21.34 -5.38
N GLN A 201 -16.83 20.42 -5.38
CA GLN A 201 -17.13 19.58 -6.54
C GLN A 201 -17.45 20.42 -7.81
N ASN A 202 -18.20 21.51 -7.64
CA ASN A 202 -18.55 22.43 -8.74
C ASN A 202 -17.32 23.14 -9.34
N GLU A 203 -16.31 23.38 -8.52
CA GLU A 203 -15.05 23.99 -8.96
C GLU A 203 -14.19 22.99 -9.73
N LEU A 204 -14.14 21.73 -9.26
CA LEU A 204 -13.51 20.64 -9.98
C LEU A 204 -14.12 20.45 -11.37
N ASP A 205 -15.45 20.40 -11.47
CA ASP A 205 -16.16 20.22 -12.73
C ASP A 205 -15.85 21.37 -13.71
N LYS A 206 -15.78 22.62 -13.21
CA LYS A 206 -15.36 23.79 -14.01
C LYS A 206 -13.90 23.65 -14.47
N LEU A 207 -12.99 23.21 -13.62
CA LEU A 207 -11.59 23.04 -13.98
C LEU A 207 -11.42 21.96 -15.05
N LEU A 208 -12.12 20.84 -14.96
CA LEU A 208 -12.12 19.80 -15.98
C LEU A 208 -12.67 20.31 -17.32
N ALA A 209 -13.78 21.05 -17.28
CA ALA A 209 -14.39 21.66 -18.46
C ALA A 209 -13.49 22.70 -19.14
N VAL A 210 -12.87 23.60 -18.37
CA VAL A 210 -11.95 24.65 -18.89
C VAL A 210 -10.73 24.01 -19.57
N ARG A 211 -10.26 22.86 -19.06
CA ARG A 211 -9.14 22.13 -19.64
C ARG A 211 -9.53 21.17 -20.76
N ASN A 212 -10.81 21.11 -21.13
CA ASN A 212 -11.35 20.14 -22.11
C ASN A 212 -10.98 18.67 -21.78
N ILE A 213 -10.98 18.32 -20.49
CA ILE A 213 -10.69 16.96 -20.06
C ILE A 213 -12.00 16.17 -20.10
N THR A 214 -12.03 15.15 -20.95
CA THR A 214 -13.19 14.25 -21.09
C THR A 214 -13.12 13.16 -20.02
N THR A 215 -14.18 12.98 -19.23
CA THR A 215 -14.25 11.87 -18.25
C THR A 215 -14.72 10.60 -18.93
N PHE A 216 -13.89 9.55 -18.92
CA PHE A 216 -14.28 8.21 -19.37
C PHE A 216 -14.82 7.40 -18.18
N ARG A 217 -16.05 6.87 -18.32
CA ARG A 217 -16.68 6.02 -17.30
C ARG A 217 -16.45 4.55 -17.65
N SER A 218 -15.56 3.90 -16.92
CA SER A 218 -15.41 2.45 -16.98
C SER A 218 -16.63 1.73 -16.45
N ASN A 219 -16.94 0.55 -17.00
CA ASN A 219 -18.00 -0.31 -16.46
C ASN A 219 -17.47 -1.12 -15.28
N PRO A 220 -17.79 -0.78 -14.01
CA PRO A 220 -17.25 -1.46 -12.85
C PRO A 220 -17.69 -2.93 -12.76
N ALA A 221 -18.85 -3.28 -13.33
CA ALA A 221 -19.35 -4.66 -13.35
C ALA A 221 -18.51 -5.58 -14.23
N ALA A 222 -17.82 -5.04 -15.23
CA ALA A 222 -16.96 -5.81 -16.12
C ALA A 222 -15.59 -6.12 -15.52
N MET A 223 -15.17 -5.37 -14.49
CA MET A 223 -13.83 -5.46 -13.91
C MET A 223 -13.71 -6.39 -12.69
N GLY A 224 -14.84 -6.91 -12.17
CA GLY A 224 -14.83 -7.80 -10.99
C GLY A 224 -14.59 -7.07 -9.67
N THR A 225 -14.86 -7.75 -8.57
CA THR A 225 -14.99 -7.20 -7.20
C THR A 225 -13.67 -6.86 -6.47
N ILE A 226 -12.51 -6.80 -7.14
CA ILE A 226 -11.23 -6.60 -6.44
C ILE A 226 -11.00 -5.14 -6.01
N ASP A 227 -11.79 -4.18 -6.51
CA ASP A 227 -11.58 -2.75 -6.19
C ASP A 227 -12.84 -2.08 -5.63
N THR A 228 -13.46 -2.70 -4.63
CA THR A 228 -14.66 -2.16 -3.97
C THR A 228 -14.38 -0.94 -3.10
N SER A 229 -13.14 -0.72 -2.69
CA SER A 229 -12.76 0.43 -1.84
C SER A 229 -12.76 1.76 -2.61
N LEU A 230 -12.27 1.77 -3.84
CA LEU A 230 -12.27 2.95 -4.71
C LEU A 230 -13.67 3.29 -5.28
N SER A 231 -14.49 2.25 -5.55
CA SER A 231 -15.83 2.45 -6.11
C SER A 231 -16.82 3.11 -5.14
N HIS A 232 -16.60 3.02 -3.83
CA HIS A 232 -17.48 3.61 -2.82
C HIS A 232 -17.32 5.13 -2.69
N ALA A 233 -16.13 5.67 -2.90
CA ALA A 233 -15.89 7.11 -2.85
C ALA A 233 -16.46 7.82 -4.09
N VAL A 234 -16.27 7.23 -5.26
CA VAL A 234 -16.80 7.76 -6.53
C VAL A 234 -18.33 7.71 -6.61
N ARG A 235 -18.98 6.70 -5.98
CA ARG A 235 -20.46 6.58 -5.97
C ARG A 235 -21.17 7.65 -5.13
N ARG A 236 -20.52 8.23 -4.13
CA ARG A 236 -21.16 9.25 -3.28
C ARG A 236 -21.22 10.65 -3.89
N GLY A 237 -20.38 10.97 -4.87
CA GLY A 237 -20.28 12.28 -5.46
C GLY A 237 -20.79 12.43 -6.90
N LEU A 238 -21.16 11.32 -7.57
CA LEU A 238 -21.45 11.33 -9.02
C LEU A 238 -22.87 10.81 -9.38
N MET A 239 -23.79 10.79 -8.45
CA MET A 239 -25.20 10.62 -8.81
C MET A 239 -25.94 11.97 -8.67
N PRO A 240 -26.62 12.42 -9.75
CA PRO A 240 -27.52 13.54 -9.69
C PRO A 240 -28.74 13.25 -8.83
#